data_d07656227de04f4bd4294a38e3f6ee77
#
_entry.id   d07656227de04f4bd4294a38e3f6ee77
#
_cell.length_a   1.000
_cell.length_b   1.000
_cell.length_c   1.000
_cell.angle_alpha   90.00
_cell.angle_beta   90.00
_cell.angle_gamma   90.00
#
_symmetry.space_group_name_H-M   'P 1'
#
loop_
_entity.id
_entity.type
_entity.pdbx_description
1 polymer ?
#
loop_
_entity_poly.entity_id
_entity_poly.type
_entity_poly.pdbx_seq_one_letter_code
_entity_poly.pdbx_strand_id
1 'polypeptide(L)'
;MKIRTDYVTNSSSSSYVIAKKSDCTKDDVIKNMGSLKQMVDDVLEYGYIPDDVLKFELQNPDKDKAEIALKEFIVDEILGEDYRMELDEWAVVGGKCSGEDGYILETFLYEYGNRIDSEKIKIRTF
;
A
#
# COMPACT_ATOMS: atom_id res chain seq x y z
N MET A 1 12.38 -7.95 -3.09
CA MET A 1 12.57 -6.55 -3.14
C MET A 1 12.91 -6.06 -4.51
N LYS A 2 12.49 -4.88 -4.84
CA LYS A 2 12.80 -4.38 -6.11
C LYS A 2 14.18 -3.92 -6.19
N ILE A 3 14.82 -4.13 -7.32
CA ILE A 3 16.11 -3.71 -7.49
C ILE A 3 16.08 -2.37 -7.98
N ARG A 4 16.61 -1.53 -7.27
CA ARG A 4 16.63 -0.24 -7.66
C ARG A 4 17.87 0.15 -8.08
N THR A 5 18.61 -0.58 -8.13
CA THR A 5 19.77 -0.28 -8.46
C THR A 5 20.03 0.31 -9.55
N ASP A 6 19.81 0.27 -9.83
CA ASP A 6 19.91 0.64 -10.71
C ASP A 6 19.50 1.59 -11.05
N TYR A 7 19.42 1.71 -11.01
CA TYR A 7 18.93 2.45 -11.35
C TYR A 7 18.81 3.28 -11.31
N VAL A 8 18.89 3.34 -11.21
CA VAL A 8 18.63 4.09 -11.19
C VAL A 8 18.22 4.94 -11.24
N THR A 9 18.34 5.09 -11.37
CA THR A 9 18.30 6.06 -11.58
C THR A 9 17.33 6.77 -11.30
N ASN A 10 17.28 7.24 -11.31
CA ASN A 10 16.45 8.17 -11.09
C ASN A 10 15.15 7.75 -10.98
N SER A 11 14.88 6.83 -11.34
CA SER A 11 13.63 6.58 -11.29
C SER A 11 13.30 5.60 -10.37
N SER A 12 13.14 5.92 -9.19
CA SER A 12 12.56 5.04 -8.26
C SER A 12 11.06 5.13 -8.27
N SER A 13 10.48 5.87 -9.19
CA SER A 13 9.02 5.95 -9.27
C SER A 13 8.47 4.93 -10.25
N SER A 14 7.27 4.47 -9.98
CA SER A 14 6.55 3.53 -10.82
C SER A 14 5.13 3.99 -10.99
N SER A 15 4.47 3.50 -12.02
CA SER A 15 3.05 3.73 -12.19
C SER A 15 2.29 2.60 -11.52
N TYR A 16 1.11 2.89 -11.00
CA TYR A 16 0.27 1.85 -10.43
C TYR A 16 -1.15 1.98 -10.96
N VAL A 17 -1.87 0.88 -10.90
CA VAL A 17 -3.30 0.83 -11.20
C VAL A 17 -3.96 -0.01 -10.14
N ILE A 18 -5.05 0.51 -9.58
CA ILE A 18 -5.88 -0.23 -8.63
C ILE A 18 -7.26 -0.38 -9.26
N ALA A 19 -7.76 -1.61 -9.33
CA ALA A 19 -9.10 -1.89 -9.82
C ALA A 19 -9.84 -2.66 -8.74
N LYS A 20 -11.01 -2.16 -8.33
CA LYS A 20 -11.78 -2.83 -7.29
C LYS A 20 -13.25 -2.91 -7.67
N LYS A 21 -13.92 -3.94 -7.18
CA LYS A 21 -15.35 -4.07 -7.36
C LYS A 21 -16.08 -3.31 -6.27
N SER A 22 -17.34 -2.94 -6.53
CA SER A 22 -18.12 -2.14 -5.60
C SER A 22 -18.35 -2.85 -4.27
N ASP A 23 -18.34 -4.16 -4.25
CA ASP A 23 -18.56 -4.94 -3.03
C ASP A 23 -17.24 -5.36 -2.36
N CYS A 24 -16.13 -4.79 -2.76
CA CYS A 24 -14.84 -5.07 -2.11
C CYS A 24 -14.85 -4.52 -0.68
N THR A 25 -14.46 -5.35 0.27
CA THR A 25 -14.42 -4.96 1.67
C THR A 25 -12.99 -4.81 2.15
N LYS A 26 -12.83 -4.27 3.35
CA LYS A 26 -11.49 -4.18 3.95
C LYS A 26 -10.84 -5.55 4.07
N ASP A 27 -11.61 -6.57 4.46
CA ASP A 27 -11.06 -7.91 4.60
C ASP A 27 -10.57 -8.46 3.27
N ASP A 28 -11.26 -8.14 2.19
CA ASP A 28 -10.83 -8.57 0.87
C ASP A 28 -9.43 -8.05 0.52
N VAL A 29 -9.11 -6.86 0.99
CA VAL A 29 -7.81 -6.27 0.74
C VAL A 29 -6.77 -6.82 1.71
N ILE A 30 -7.09 -6.81 3.00
CA ILE A 30 -6.14 -7.19 4.04
C ILE A 30 -5.65 -8.61 3.88
N LYS A 31 -6.53 -9.53 3.51
CA LYS A 31 -6.12 -10.93 3.39
C LYS A 31 -5.13 -11.17 2.27
N ASN A 32 -4.99 -10.21 1.36
CA ASN A 32 -4.03 -10.35 0.27
C ASN A 32 -2.72 -9.62 0.52
N MET A 33 -2.61 -8.90 1.63
CA MET A 33 -1.42 -8.09 1.87
C MET A 33 -0.19 -8.89 2.26
N GLY A 34 -0.40 -10.04 2.89
CA GLY A 34 0.72 -10.82 3.41
C GLY A 34 1.33 -10.14 4.62
N SER A 35 2.54 -10.55 5.00
CA SER A 35 3.19 -9.98 6.16
C SER A 35 3.75 -8.59 5.85
N LEU A 36 3.49 -7.65 6.73
CA LEU A 36 4.03 -6.30 6.64
C LEU A 36 4.92 -5.97 7.84
N LYS A 37 5.41 -6.99 8.55
CA LYS A 37 6.24 -6.73 9.74
C LYS A 37 7.50 -5.97 9.40
N GLN A 38 8.14 -6.30 8.30
CA GLN A 38 9.33 -5.57 7.88
C GLN A 38 8.97 -4.13 7.50
N MET A 39 7.81 -3.94 6.89
CA MET A 39 7.38 -2.60 6.53
C MET A 39 7.13 -1.74 7.76
N VAL A 40 6.63 -2.34 8.85
CA VAL A 40 6.46 -1.59 10.10
C VAL A 40 7.80 -1.00 10.54
N ASP A 41 8.85 -1.81 10.53
CA ASP A 41 10.17 -1.34 10.92
C ASP A 41 10.70 -0.26 9.97
N ASP A 42 10.49 -0.46 8.68
CA ASP A 42 10.96 0.51 7.69
C ASP A 42 10.24 1.84 7.81
N VAL A 43 8.94 1.81 8.05
CA VAL A 43 8.15 3.04 8.19
C VAL A 43 8.57 3.79 9.45
N LEU A 44 8.82 3.07 10.54
CA LEU A 44 9.27 3.72 11.77
C LEU A 44 10.62 4.38 11.62
N GLU A 45 11.50 3.81 10.79
CA GLU A 45 12.84 4.33 10.62
C GLU A 45 12.94 5.40 9.54
N TYR A 46 12.28 5.19 8.43
CA TYR A 46 12.47 6.06 7.26
C TYR A 46 11.20 6.71 6.74
N GLY A 47 10.04 6.27 7.20
CA GLY A 47 8.79 6.70 6.59
C GLY A 47 8.24 7.99 7.15
N TYR A 48 7.30 8.56 6.43
CA TYR A 48 6.53 9.69 6.91
C TYR A 48 5.24 9.15 7.53
N ILE A 49 5.04 9.42 8.81
CA ILE A 49 3.85 8.95 9.53
C ILE A 49 2.94 10.16 9.73
N PRO A 50 1.74 10.13 9.09
CA PRO A 50 0.91 11.34 9.02
C PRO A 50 0.25 11.77 10.33
N ASP A 51 0.05 10.85 11.28
CA ASP A 51 -0.54 11.29 12.53
C ASP A 51 0.05 10.55 13.72
N ASP A 52 -0.16 11.14 14.90
CA ASP A 52 0.46 10.64 16.11
C ASP A 52 -0.16 9.34 16.61
N VAL A 53 -1.43 9.12 16.33
CA VAL A 53 -2.09 7.88 16.75
C VAL A 53 -1.49 6.70 16.02
N LEU A 54 -1.33 6.83 14.71
CA LEU A 54 -0.69 5.77 13.93
C LEU A 54 0.74 5.56 14.39
N LYS A 55 1.49 6.65 14.62
CA LYS A 55 2.87 6.54 15.07
C LYS A 55 2.95 5.78 16.39
N PHE A 56 2.03 6.07 17.30
CA PHE A 56 1.99 5.38 18.58
C PHE A 56 1.71 3.89 18.40
N GLU A 57 0.75 3.57 17.54
CA GLU A 57 0.39 2.17 17.31
C GLU A 57 1.50 1.37 16.65
N LEU A 58 2.24 2.01 15.74
CA LEU A 58 3.35 1.32 15.07
C LEU A 58 4.51 1.05 16.01
N GLN A 59 4.60 1.76 17.12
CA GLN A 59 5.65 1.54 18.12
C GLN A 59 5.28 0.48 19.14
N ASN A 60 4.13 -0.18 18.99
CA ASN A 60 3.69 -1.20 19.91
C ASN A 60 4.72 -2.33 19.98
N PRO A 61 5.12 -2.75 21.20
CA PRO A 61 6.06 -3.87 21.33
C PRO A 61 5.52 -5.18 20.74
N ASP A 62 4.20 -5.32 20.70
CA ASP A 62 3.56 -6.45 20.04
C ASP A 62 3.52 -6.16 18.56
N LYS A 63 4.43 -6.78 17.81
CA LYS A 63 4.54 -6.53 16.38
C LYS A 63 3.30 -6.92 15.60
N ASP A 64 2.54 -7.87 16.10
CA ASP A 64 1.29 -8.24 15.41
C ASP A 64 0.30 -7.10 15.47
N LYS A 65 0.20 -6.41 16.61
CA LYS A 65 -0.69 -5.27 16.72
C LYS A 65 -0.23 -4.10 15.87
N ALA A 66 1.08 -3.86 15.82
CA ALA A 66 1.62 -2.81 14.97
C ALA A 66 1.32 -3.11 13.50
N GLU A 67 1.47 -4.36 13.10
CA GLU A 67 1.18 -4.76 11.73
C GLU A 67 -0.28 -4.57 11.37
N ILE A 68 -1.19 -4.91 12.29
CA ILE A 68 -2.62 -4.70 12.06
C ILE A 68 -2.93 -3.22 11.87
N ALA A 69 -2.34 -2.36 12.69
CA ALA A 69 -2.55 -0.92 12.57
C ALA A 69 -2.07 -0.41 11.20
N LEU A 70 -0.92 -0.89 10.75
CA LEU A 70 -0.40 -0.49 9.45
C LEU A 70 -1.30 -0.97 8.32
N LYS A 71 -1.75 -2.21 8.39
CA LYS A 71 -2.64 -2.75 7.35
C LYS A 71 -3.94 -1.98 7.28
N GLU A 72 -4.51 -1.64 8.43
CA GLU A 72 -5.76 -0.88 8.43
C GLU A 72 -5.58 0.52 7.86
N PHE A 73 -4.46 1.16 8.17
CA PHE A 73 -4.19 2.46 7.59
C PHE A 73 -4.10 2.36 6.07
N ILE A 74 -3.35 1.38 5.58
CA ILE A 74 -3.16 1.23 4.13
C ILE A 74 -4.47 0.90 3.43
N VAL A 75 -5.27 -0.01 4.01
CA VAL A 75 -6.51 -0.38 3.34
C VAL A 75 -7.48 0.80 3.30
N ASP A 76 -7.51 1.63 4.34
CA ASP A 76 -8.36 2.82 4.33
C ASP A 76 -7.93 3.78 3.23
N GLU A 77 -6.62 3.91 3.00
CA GLU A 77 -6.11 4.75 1.93
C GLU A 77 -6.45 4.17 0.55
N ILE A 78 -6.33 2.87 0.39
CA ILE A 78 -6.65 2.22 -0.88
C ILE A 78 -8.14 2.37 -1.20
N LEU A 79 -9.01 2.09 -0.22
CA LEU A 79 -10.45 2.17 -0.48
C LEU A 79 -10.93 3.61 -0.57
N GLY A 80 -10.16 4.56 -0.03
CA GLY A 80 -10.50 5.97 -0.07
C GLY A 80 -9.99 6.71 -1.29
N GLU A 81 -9.33 6.01 -2.23
CA GLU A 81 -8.85 6.65 -3.45
C GLU A 81 -10.01 7.16 -4.31
N ASP A 82 -9.69 8.09 -5.18
CA ASP A 82 -10.71 8.73 -6.02
C ASP A 82 -10.90 7.91 -7.30
N TYR A 83 -11.78 6.92 -7.21
CA TYR A 83 -12.02 6.02 -8.33
C TYR A 83 -12.99 6.67 -9.31
N ARG A 84 -12.45 7.39 -10.27
CA ARG A 84 -13.28 8.10 -11.25
C ARG A 84 -13.52 7.33 -12.53
N MET A 85 -12.68 6.34 -12.80
CA MET A 85 -12.80 5.59 -14.03
C MET A 85 -13.51 4.29 -13.74
N GLU A 86 -14.39 3.87 -14.64
CA GLU A 86 -15.06 2.59 -14.51
C GLU A 86 -14.85 1.77 -15.76
N LEU A 87 -14.57 0.49 -15.57
CA LEU A 87 -14.37 -0.43 -16.67
C LEU A 87 -15.11 -1.71 -16.32
N ASP A 88 -16.24 -1.91 -16.95
CA ASP A 88 -17.18 -2.99 -16.63
C ASP A 88 -17.63 -2.85 -15.18
N GLU A 89 -17.37 -3.85 -14.34
CA GLU A 89 -17.76 -3.79 -12.93
C GLU A 89 -16.62 -3.28 -12.05
N TRP A 90 -15.54 -2.80 -12.63
CA TRP A 90 -14.38 -2.37 -11.87
C TRP A 90 -14.31 -0.86 -11.78
N ALA A 91 -14.13 -0.35 -10.58
CA ALA A 91 -13.75 1.04 -10.39
C ALA A 91 -12.23 1.11 -10.40
N VAL A 92 -11.67 2.02 -11.16
CA VAL A 92 -10.23 2.03 -11.43
C VAL A 92 -9.63 3.38 -11.09
N VAL A 93 -8.45 3.35 -10.50
CA VAL A 93 -7.66 4.55 -10.27
C VAL A 93 -6.21 4.22 -10.59
N GLY A 94 -5.50 5.20 -11.10
CA GLY A 94 -4.07 5.03 -11.39
C GLY A 94 -3.30 6.23 -10.94
N GLY A 95 -2.00 6.06 -10.84
CA GLY A 95 -1.13 7.15 -10.41
C GLY A 95 0.31 6.70 -10.39
N LYS A 96 1.12 7.47 -9.71
CA LYS A 96 2.53 7.16 -9.55
C LYS A 96 2.87 6.93 -8.10
N CYS A 97 3.81 6.04 -7.85
CA CYS A 97 4.28 5.76 -6.51
C CYS A 97 5.80 5.68 -6.52
N SER A 98 6.38 5.95 -5.37
CA SER A 98 7.82 5.90 -5.22
C SER A 98 8.15 5.30 -3.86
N GLY A 99 9.12 4.42 -3.83
CA GLY A 99 9.59 3.86 -2.57
C GLY A 99 10.49 4.80 -1.81
N GLU A 100 10.83 5.95 -2.39
CA GLU A 100 11.76 6.88 -1.75
C GLU A 100 11.10 8.06 -1.05
N ASP A 101 9.82 8.31 -1.34
CA ASP A 101 9.16 9.47 -0.77
C ASP A 101 8.77 9.30 0.69
N GLY A 102 8.76 8.09 1.17
CA GLY A 102 8.41 7.82 2.56
C GLY A 102 6.94 7.83 2.89
N TYR A 103 6.08 8.10 1.92
CA TYR A 103 4.63 8.04 2.16
C TYR A 103 4.19 6.59 2.23
N ILE A 104 3.40 6.27 3.23
CA ILE A 104 3.06 4.88 3.54
C ILE A 104 2.38 4.18 2.37
N LEU A 105 1.32 4.79 1.82
CA LEU A 105 0.61 4.13 0.72
C LEU A 105 1.50 3.93 -0.48
N GLU A 106 2.27 4.95 -0.85
CA GLU A 106 3.14 4.83 -2.03
C GLU A 106 4.22 3.79 -1.84
N THR A 107 4.78 3.72 -0.64
CA THR A 107 5.77 2.70 -0.33
C THR A 107 5.15 1.31 -0.42
N PHE A 108 3.95 1.14 0.12
CA PHE A 108 3.26 -0.13 0.04
C PHE A 108 3.01 -0.53 -1.41
N LEU A 109 2.49 0.39 -2.21
CA LEU A 109 2.20 0.08 -3.62
C LEU A 109 3.47 -0.29 -4.37
N TYR A 110 4.55 0.44 -4.12
CA TYR A 110 5.81 0.21 -4.81
C TYR A 110 6.42 -1.15 -4.44
N GLU A 111 6.42 -1.48 -3.16
CA GLU A 111 7.10 -2.71 -2.70
C GLU A 111 6.19 -3.93 -2.69
N TYR A 112 4.91 -3.74 -2.38
CA TYR A 112 4.03 -4.86 -2.11
C TYR A 112 2.73 -4.84 -2.90
N GLY A 113 2.50 -3.82 -3.70
CA GLY A 113 1.20 -3.67 -4.38
C GLY A 113 0.80 -4.87 -5.19
N ASN A 114 1.75 -5.50 -5.87
CA ASN A 114 1.44 -6.64 -6.74
C ASN A 114 0.99 -7.89 -5.98
N ARG A 115 1.06 -7.87 -4.65
CA ARG A 115 0.50 -8.98 -3.85
C ARG A 115 -1.03 -8.98 -3.88
N ILE A 116 -1.64 -7.83 -4.14
CA ILE A 116 -3.10 -7.70 -4.10
C ILE A 116 -3.66 -8.12 -5.45
N ASP A 117 -4.19 -9.34 -5.51
CA ASP A 117 -4.67 -9.90 -6.77
C ASP A 117 -5.77 -10.92 -6.45
N SER A 118 -7.01 -10.46 -6.44
CA SER A 118 -8.14 -11.30 -6.09
C SER A 118 -9.33 -10.98 -6.98
N GLU A 119 -10.44 -11.67 -6.75
CA GLU A 119 -11.66 -11.43 -7.53
C GLU A 119 -12.27 -10.07 -7.24
N LYS A 120 -11.95 -9.46 -6.10
CA LYS A 120 -12.58 -8.21 -5.68
C LYS A 120 -11.68 -7.01 -5.86
N ILE A 121 -10.37 -7.20 -5.90
CA ILE A 121 -9.44 -6.08 -6.03
C ILE A 121 -8.14 -6.58 -6.63
N LYS A 122 -7.59 -5.80 -7.54
CA LYS A 122 -6.31 -6.10 -8.17
C LYS A 122 -5.47 -4.83 -8.20
N ILE A 123 -4.19 -4.96 -7.89
CA ILE A 123 -3.25 -3.86 -7.98
C ILE A 123 -2.07 -4.31 -8.83
N ARG A 124 -1.67 -3.44 -9.75
CA ARG A 124 -0.47 -3.67 -10.55
C ARG A 124 0.43 -2.47 -10.45
N THR A 125 1.70 -2.73 -10.28
CA THR A 125 2.72 -1.68 -10.26
C THR A 125 3.71 -1.98 -11.38
N PHE A 126 4.01 -0.97 -12.17
CA PHE A 126 4.84 -1.15 -13.36
C PHE A 126 6.19 -0.48 -13.23
#